data_b028bae4ca07c4f47cdae3dc95bbd7cd
#
_entry.id   b028bae4ca07c4f47cdae3dc95bbd7cd
#
_cell.length_a   1.000
_cell.length_b   1.000
_cell.length_c   1.000
_cell.angle_alpha   90.00
_cell.angle_beta   90.00
_cell.angle_gamma   90.00
#
_symmetry.space_group_name_H-M   'P 1'
#
loop_
_entity.id
_entity.type
_entity.pdbx_description
1 polymer ?
#
loop_
_entity_poly.entity_id
_entity_poly.type
_entity_poly.pdbx_seq_one_letter_code
_entity_poly.pdbx_strand_id
1 'polypeptide(L)'
;MKVENPPLNPRIVCQMHELWFTAFGNDFISDVPDEVLYGEEDRWNCVHIYRHISEHQTISTAIVIRPHSIPALGGLGEVSTNPKFRGKGLATITCRQLAEDFHETGGVALFLGTVNPDAARIYERLGWQHINGSKLMVNLSDTDNYDDFIQKYFYDSIPSNICVAQPGSRIPLIPLVLLPHDWSILDSNVSLYSINVEPQLSCLGLYRRYEYLRTHCRGEWFTLLTEDERVIGVSSANYKGNNRYQVDGFCHPNYENFFVKLIETAVNWCKSRQAAEITFKISQQDRSKKHIVRNIGFNTMIKEDYRDKNILKTQTLLYSTD
;
A
#
# COMPACT_ATOMS: atom_id res chain seq x y z
N MET A 1 -5.34 16.30 -24.09
CA MET A 1 -4.68 15.62 -22.97
C MET A 1 -3.23 15.38 -23.35
N LYS A 2 -2.30 15.48 -22.39
CA LYS A 2 -0.88 15.19 -22.54
C LYS A 2 -0.50 14.07 -21.58
N VAL A 3 0.30 13.11 -22.04
CA VAL A 3 0.86 12.05 -21.21
C VAL A 3 2.36 12.32 -21.06
N GLU A 4 2.86 12.33 -19.84
CA GLU A 4 4.25 12.61 -19.51
C GLU A 4 4.77 11.57 -18.53
N ASN A 5 6.07 11.34 -18.58
CA ASN A 5 6.78 10.47 -17.65
C ASN A 5 7.77 11.29 -16.82
N PRO A 6 8.10 10.88 -15.58
CA PRO A 6 9.21 11.48 -14.86
C PRO A 6 10.55 11.37 -15.62
N PRO A 7 11.53 12.25 -15.32
CA PRO A 7 11.44 13.36 -14.37
C PRO A 7 10.65 14.54 -14.94
N LEU A 8 9.72 15.08 -14.14
CA LEU A 8 8.97 16.28 -14.52
C LEU A 8 9.75 17.57 -14.24
N ASN A 9 9.45 18.60 -15.03
CA ASN A 9 9.93 19.93 -14.73
C ASN A 9 9.31 20.45 -13.41
N PRO A 10 10.09 21.09 -12.50
CA PRO A 10 9.59 21.60 -11.23
C PRO A 10 8.36 22.52 -11.34
N ARG A 11 8.27 23.31 -12.42
CA ARG A 11 7.08 24.15 -12.68
C ARG A 11 5.81 23.32 -12.87
N ILE A 12 5.93 22.14 -13.51
CA ILE A 12 4.80 21.25 -13.74
C ILE A 12 4.37 20.65 -12.41
N VAL A 13 5.32 20.18 -11.58
CA VAL A 13 5.06 19.65 -10.24
C VAL A 13 4.34 20.68 -9.38
N CYS A 14 4.81 21.93 -9.38
CA CYS A 14 4.15 23.03 -8.66
C CYS A 14 2.70 23.23 -9.14
N GLN A 15 2.43 23.24 -10.44
CA GLN A 15 1.06 23.35 -10.97
C GLN A 15 0.16 22.17 -10.57
N MET A 16 0.72 20.96 -10.45
CA MET A 16 -0.03 19.79 -9.99
C MET A 16 -0.39 19.93 -8.51
N HIS A 17 0.53 20.38 -7.66
CA HIS A 17 0.24 20.66 -6.24
C HIS A 17 -0.83 21.74 -6.07
N GLU A 18 -0.74 22.86 -6.79
CA GLU A 18 -1.76 23.91 -6.79
C GLU A 18 -3.15 23.37 -7.17
N LEU A 19 -3.19 22.50 -8.19
CA LEU A 19 -4.42 21.82 -8.60
C LEU A 19 -4.95 20.90 -7.49
N TRP A 20 -4.11 20.09 -6.87
CA TRP A 20 -4.50 19.14 -5.84
C TRP A 20 -5.00 19.85 -4.58
N PHE A 21 -4.32 20.90 -4.11
CA PHE A 21 -4.82 21.74 -3.01
C PHE A 21 -6.17 22.37 -3.35
N THR A 22 -6.35 22.84 -4.58
CA THR A 22 -7.63 23.41 -5.03
C THR A 22 -8.74 22.35 -5.11
N ALA A 23 -8.41 21.11 -5.49
CA ALA A 23 -9.37 20.04 -5.73
C ALA A 23 -9.75 19.28 -4.44
N PHE A 24 -8.79 19.08 -3.54
CA PHE A 24 -8.89 18.20 -2.36
C PHE A 24 -8.84 18.95 -1.03
N GLY A 25 -8.40 20.22 -1.02
CA GLY A 25 -8.24 21.04 0.18
C GLY A 25 -6.78 21.23 0.59
N ASN A 26 -6.55 22.24 1.45
CA ASN A 26 -5.19 22.65 1.83
C ASN A 26 -4.45 21.61 2.70
N ASP A 27 -5.17 20.72 3.38
CA ASP A 27 -4.60 19.67 4.21
C ASP A 27 -4.31 18.38 3.41
N PHE A 28 -4.50 18.41 2.10
CA PHE A 28 -4.26 17.28 1.24
C PHE A 28 -2.77 16.91 1.23
N ILE A 29 -2.49 15.65 1.45
CA ILE A 29 -1.17 15.07 1.32
C ILE A 29 -1.23 13.97 0.27
N SER A 30 -0.49 14.16 -0.82
CA SER A 30 -0.46 13.21 -1.94
C SER A 30 0.09 11.84 -1.50
N ASP A 31 -0.51 10.77 -2.01
CA ASP A 31 0.02 9.41 -1.89
C ASP A 31 1.13 9.14 -2.95
N VAL A 32 1.30 10.07 -3.89
CA VAL A 32 2.41 10.10 -4.85
C VAL A 32 3.38 11.22 -4.45
N PRO A 33 4.50 10.90 -3.79
CA PRO A 33 5.47 11.88 -3.33
C PRO A 33 6.27 12.49 -4.49
N ASP A 34 6.91 13.63 -4.23
CA ASP A 34 7.66 14.38 -5.25
C ASP A 34 8.82 13.58 -5.84
N GLU A 35 9.44 12.68 -5.06
CA GLU A 35 10.49 11.77 -5.50
C GLU A 35 10.04 10.94 -6.71
N VAL A 36 8.77 10.49 -6.72
CA VAL A 36 8.18 9.79 -7.88
C VAL A 36 8.08 10.73 -9.08
N LEU A 37 7.64 11.98 -8.87
CA LEU A 37 7.48 12.96 -9.95
C LEU A 37 8.83 13.45 -10.52
N TYR A 38 9.89 13.40 -9.70
CA TYR A 38 11.26 13.73 -10.12
C TYR A 38 12.05 12.54 -10.65
N GLY A 39 11.44 11.33 -10.72
CA GLY A 39 12.04 10.15 -11.34
C GLY A 39 12.98 9.37 -10.42
N GLU A 40 12.99 9.63 -9.11
CA GLU A 40 13.87 8.90 -8.18
C GLU A 40 13.49 7.41 -8.03
N GLU A 41 12.25 7.07 -8.40
CA GLU A 41 11.76 5.69 -8.41
C GLU A 41 11.81 5.00 -9.79
N ASP A 42 12.29 5.66 -10.84
CA ASP A 42 12.24 5.17 -12.24
C ASP A 42 12.91 3.81 -12.45
N ARG A 43 13.89 3.43 -11.61
CA ARG A 43 14.51 2.09 -11.69
C ARG A 43 13.57 0.95 -11.24
N TRP A 44 12.50 1.25 -10.50
CA TRP A 44 11.54 0.27 -9.97
C TRP A 44 10.17 0.37 -10.59
N ASN A 45 9.77 1.60 -10.97
CA ASN A 45 8.41 1.91 -11.39
C ASN A 45 8.39 2.69 -12.71
N CYS A 46 7.50 2.29 -13.61
CA CYS A 46 7.09 3.13 -14.73
C CYS A 46 5.92 4.00 -14.26
N VAL A 47 6.02 5.31 -14.48
CA VAL A 47 5.01 6.27 -14.04
C VAL A 47 4.48 7.05 -15.24
N HIS A 48 3.17 7.08 -15.42
CA HIS A 48 2.49 7.86 -16.44
C HIS A 48 1.60 8.93 -15.81
N ILE A 49 1.84 10.18 -16.18
CA ILE A 49 1.09 11.34 -15.71
C ILE A 49 0.24 11.88 -16.86
N TYR A 50 -1.08 11.76 -16.69
CA TYR A 50 -2.08 12.27 -17.61
C TYR A 50 -2.52 13.65 -17.17
N ARG A 51 -2.36 14.67 -18.05
CA ARG A 51 -2.70 16.06 -17.72
C ARG A 51 -3.55 16.70 -18.79
N HIS A 52 -4.60 17.41 -18.40
CA HIS A 52 -5.25 18.41 -19.25
C HIS A 52 -4.68 19.79 -18.93
N ILE A 53 -4.44 20.54 -19.97
CA ILE A 53 -3.82 21.88 -19.89
C ILE A 53 -4.76 22.90 -20.53
N SER A 54 -4.96 24.04 -19.86
CA SER A 54 -5.66 25.22 -20.39
C SER A 54 -4.87 26.45 -20.02
N GLU A 55 -4.62 27.36 -20.96
CA GLU A 55 -3.87 28.60 -20.73
C GLU A 55 -2.53 28.37 -20.02
N HIS A 56 -1.78 27.32 -20.44
CA HIS A 56 -0.51 26.90 -19.86
C HIS A 56 -0.58 26.41 -18.40
N GLN A 57 -1.77 26.20 -17.84
CA GLN A 57 -1.97 25.67 -16.50
C GLN A 57 -2.53 24.24 -16.54
N THR A 58 -2.11 23.42 -15.58
CA THR A 58 -2.68 22.08 -15.37
C THR A 58 -4.08 22.21 -14.75
N ILE A 59 -5.09 21.69 -15.44
CA ILE A 59 -6.51 21.77 -14.99
C ILE A 59 -7.10 20.43 -14.59
N SER A 60 -6.47 19.32 -14.95
CA SER A 60 -6.85 17.98 -14.50
C SER A 60 -5.63 17.06 -14.55
N THR A 61 -5.54 16.13 -13.60
CA THR A 61 -4.48 15.11 -13.51
C THR A 61 -5.06 13.73 -13.25
N ALA A 62 -4.27 12.72 -13.60
CA ALA A 62 -4.33 11.34 -13.11
C ALA A 62 -2.93 10.74 -13.23
N ILE A 63 -2.53 9.88 -12.27
CA ILE A 63 -1.19 9.27 -12.23
C ILE A 63 -1.35 7.76 -12.12
N VAL A 64 -0.68 7.03 -13.03
CA VAL A 64 -0.57 5.57 -12.98
C VAL A 64 0.86 5.20 -12.62
N ILE A 65 1.03 4.39 -11.57
CA ILE A 65 2.30 3.79 -11.17
C ILE A 65 2.24 2.30 -11.44
N ARG A 66 3.27 1.77 -12.12
CA ARG A 66 3.35 0.39 -12.57
C ARG A 66 4.74 -0.17 -12.25
N PRO A 67 4.89 -1.23 -11.44
CA PRO A 67 6.19 -1.79 -11.14
C PRO A 67 6.79 -2.48 -12.37
N HIS A 68 8.10 -2.32 -12.58
CA HIS A 68 8.78 -2.98 -13.69
C HIS A 68 8.81 -4.50 -13.54
N SER A 69 8.92 -4.99 -12.31
CA SER A 69 8.98 -6.43 -12.03
C SER A 69 7.64 -7.13 -12.26
N ILE A 70 6.51 -6.46 -11.99
CA ILE A 70 5.16 -7.01 -12.19
C ILE A 70 4.31 -6.02 -12.99
N PRO A 71 4.58 -5.84 -14.29
CA PRO A 71 3.87 -4.87 -15.12
C PRO A 71 2.39 -5.19 -15.35
N ALA A 72 1.92 -6.34 -14.90
CA ALA A 72 0.51 -6.71 -14.87
C ALA A 72 -0.31 -5.92 -13.83
N LEU A 73 0.34 -5.30 -12.83
CA LEU A 73 -0.30 -4.50 -11.80
C LEU A 73 -0.09 -3.01 -12.03
N GLY A 74 -1.11 -2.22 -11.66
CA GLY A 74 -1.02 -0.75 -11.65
C GLY A 74 -1.79 -0.14 -10.48
N GLY A 75 -1.35 1.03 -10.05
CA GLY A 75 -2.06 1.86 -9.08
C GLY A 75 -2.36 3.23 -9.67
N LEU A 76 -3.62 3.64 -9.60
CA LEU A 76 -4.11 4.94 -10.05
C LEU A 76 -4.31 5.87 -8.86
N GLY A 77 -3.70 7.04 -8.91
CA GLY A 77 -3.86 8.08 -7.93
C GLY A 77 -4.02 9.47 -8.53
N GLU A 78 -4.25 10.43 -7.67
CA GLU A 78 -4.28 11.88 -7.93
C GLU A 78 -5.21 12.27 -9.08
N VAL A 79 -6.34 11.55 -9.20
CA VAL A 79 -7.37 11.88 -10.19
C VAL A 79 -8.09 13.15 -9.73
N SER A 80 -7.75 14.25 -10.33
CA SER A 80 -8.27 15.56 -9.94
C SER A 80 -8.71 16.40 -11.14
N THR A 81 -9.66 17.29 -10.90
CA THR A 81 -10.09 18.31 -11.87
C THR A 81 -10.37 19.61 -11.14
N ASN A 82 -9.78 20.68 -11.60
CA ASN A 82 -10.03 22.03 -11.08
C ASN A 82 -11.53 22.32 -11.07
N PRO A 83 -12.10 22.78 -9.94
CA PRO A 83 -13.55 23.05 -9.80
C PRO A 83 -14.18 23.85 -10.95
N LYS A 84 -13.45 24.83 -11.49
CA LYS A 84 -13.91 25.67 -12.63
C LYS A 84 -14.08 24.88 -13.94
N PHE A 85 -13.48 23.69 -14.03
CA PHE A 85 -13.49 22.84 -15.23
C PHE A 85 -14.25 21.53 -15.03
N ARG A 86 -14.88 21.33 -13.86
CA ARG A 86 -15.76 20.18 -13.60
C ARG A 86 -17.00 20.19 -14.50
N GLY A 87 -17.65 19.03 -14.62
CA GLY A 87 -18.83 18.86 -15.48
C GLY A 87 -18.55 18.76 -16.98
N LYS A 88 -17.26 18.86 -17.40
CA LYS A 88 -16.85 18.78 -18.81
C LYS A 88 -16.38 17.38 -19.22
N GLY A 89 -16.51 16.38 -18.37
CA GLY A 89 -16.11 14.98 -18.64
C GLY A 89 -14.60 14.71 -18.60
N LEU A 90 -13.75 15.66 -18.14
CA LEU A 90 -12.29 15.49 -18.18
C LEU A 90 -11.82 14.26 -17.42
N ALA A 91 -12.29 14.03 -16.19
CA ALA A 91 -11.94 12.82 -15.43
C ALA A 91 -12.37 11.54 -16.15
N THR A 92 -13.57 11.49 -16.72
CA THR A 92 -14.07 10.32 -17.48
C THR A 92 -13.19 10.03 -18.69
N ILE A 93 -12.83 11.06 -19.48
CA ILE A 93 -11.96 10.93 -20.66
C ILE A 93 -10.60 10.41 -20.23
N THR A 94 -9.99 11.02 -19.20
CA THR A 94 -8.67 10.61 -18.69
C THR A 94 -8.68 9.19 -18.18
N CYS A 95 -9.65 8.82 -17.31
CA CYS A 95 -9.69 7.49 -16.71
C CYS A 95 -10.01 6.39 -17.73
N ARG A 96 -10.76 6.69 -18.79
CA ARG A 96 -10.95 5.74 -19.89
C ARG A 96 -9.63 5.50 -20.62
N GLN A 97 -8.98 6.56 -21.07
CA GLN A 97 -7.74 6.46 -21.85
C GLN A 97 -6.64 5.75 -21.07
N LEU A 98 -6.43 6.12 -19.79
CA LEU A 98 -5.38 5.48 -19.00
C LEU A 98 -5.65 3.99 -18.73
N ALA A 99 -6.93 3.57 -18.61
CA ALA A 99 -7.27 2.16 -18.44
C ALA A 99 -7.03 1.39 -19.75
N GLU A 100 -7.42 1.98 -20.89
CA GLU A 100 -7.13 1.43 -22.22
C GLU A 100 -5.62 1.29 -22.42
N ASP A 101 -4.84 2.35 -22.23
CA ASP A 101 -3.36 2.34 -22.35
C ASP A 101 -2.72 1.29 -21.44
N PHE A 102 -3.22 1.16 -20.18
CA PHE A 102 -2.73 0.19 -19.24
C PHE A 102 -2.97 -1.25 -19.69
N HIS A 103 -4.17 -1.57 -20.13
CA HIS A 103 -4.52 -2.92 -20.59
C HIS A 103 -3.89 -3.28 -21.95
N GLU A 104 -3.85 -2.35 -22.91
CA GLU A 104 -3.18 -2.55 -24.20
C GLU A 104 -1.70 -2.88 -24.06
N THR A 105 -1.06 -2.40 -22.98
CA THR A 105 0.35 -2.71 -22.66
C THR A 105 0.51 -3.93 -21.74
N GLY A 106 -0.52 -4.78 -21.60
CA GLY A 106 -0.48 -6.04 -20.85
C GLY A 106 -0.75 -5.88 -19.34
N GLY A 107 -1.34 -4.75 -18.93
CA GLY A 107 -1.82 -4.59 -17.55
C GLY A 107 -3.05 -5.47 -17.30
N VAL A 108 -3.11 -6.12 -16.14
CA VAL A 108 -4.20 -7.02 -15.74
C VAL A 108 -5.10 -6.39 -14.68
N ALA A 109 -4.52 -5.80 -13.64
CA ALA A 109 -5.26 -5.22 -12.53
C ALA A 109 -4.79 -3.80 -12.21
N LEU A 110 -5.68 -2.82 -12.42
CA LEU A 110 -5.45 -1.42 -12.10
C LEU A 110 -6.28 -1.03 -10.87
N PHE A 111 -5.60 -0.71 -9.76
CA PHE A 111 -6.22 -0.37 -8.48
C PHE A 111 -6.38 1.13 -8.31
N LEU A 112 -7.45 1.56 -7.65
CA LEU A 112 -7.62 2.91 -7.13
C LEU A 112 -8.34 2.90 -5.77
N GLY A 113 -8.26 4.01 -5.03
CA GLY A 113 -9.04 4.22 -3.82
C GLY A 113 -9.86 5.49 -3.92
N THR A 114 -11.14 5.43 -3.52
CA THR A 114 -11.98 6.64 -3.43
C THR A 114 -13.03 6.52 -2.34
N VAL A 115 -13.20 7.61 -1.59
CA VAL A 115 -14.30 7.81 -0.64
C VAL A 115 -15.38 8.74 -1.21
N ASN A 116 -15.13 9.31 -2.38
CA ASN A 116 -16.06 10.21 -3.05
C ASN A 116 -17.06 9.40 -3.91
N PRO A 117 -18.38 9.41 -3.60
CA PRO A 117 -19.36 8.63 -4.33
C PRO A 117 -19.56 9.09 -5.78
N ASP A 118 -19.32 10.38 -6.08
CA ASP A 118 -19.43 10.86 -7.46
C ASP A 118 -18.26 10.38 -8.32
N ALA A 119 -17.06 10.31 -7.74
CA ALA A 119 -15.91 9.70 -8.41
C ALA A 119 -16.11 8.19 -8.60
N ALA A 120 -16.61 7.46 -7.59
CA ALA A 120 -16.91 6.04 -7.69
C ALA A 120 -17.85 5.73 -8.86
N ARG A 121 -18.94 6.51 -9.04
CA ARG A 121 -19.85 6.35 -10.19
C ARG A 121 -19.20 6.55 -11.56
N ILE A 122 -18.17 7.42 -11.64
CA ILE A 122 -17.40 7.58 -12.89
C ILE A 122 -16.61 6.30 -13.14
N TYR A 123 -15.93 5.78 -12.14
CA TYR A 123 -15.12 4.56 -12.26
C TYR A 123 -15.98 3.33 -12.58
N GLU A 124 -17.12 3.15 -11.90
CA GLU A 124 -18.07 2.05 -12.19
C GLU A 124 -18.52 2.04 -13.67
N ARG A 125 -18.86 3.21 -14.25
CA ARG A 125 -19.22 3.34 -15.66
C ARG A 125 -18.08 3.01 -16.63
N LEU A 126 -16.85 3.02 -16.14
CA LEU A 126 -15.66 2.68 -16.90
C LEU A 126 -15.14 1.27 -16.60
N GLY A 127 -15.95 0.44 -15.89
CA GLY A 127 -15.64 -0.96 -15.65
C GLY A 127 -14.84 -1.25 -14.37
N TRP A 128 -14.61 -0.26 -13.50
CA TRP A 128 -14.05 -0.55 -12.18
C TRP A 128 -15.07 -1.22 -11.27
N GLN A 129 -14.63 -2.21 -10.53
CA GLN A 129 -15.41 -2.98 -9.55
C GLN A 129 -14.98 -2.61 -8.14
N HIS A 130 -15.93 -2.53 -7.20
CA HIS A 130 -15.62 -2.40 -5.79
C HIS A 130 -15.00 -3.68 -5.22
N ILE A 131 -13.98 -3.52 -4.39
CA ILE A 131 -13.40 -4.62 -3.63
C ILE A 131 -14.08 -4.67 -2.27
N ASN A 132 -14.76 -5.79 -1.98
CA ASN A 132 -15.50 -5.99 -0.74
C ASN A 132 -14.64 -5.73 0.51
N GLY A 133 -15.22 -5.10 1.53
CA GLY A 133 -14.52 -4.74 2.76
C GLY A 133 -13.57 -3.55 2.66
N SER A 134 -13.51 -2.85 1.51
CA SER A 134 -12.63 -1.69 1.31
C SER A 134 -13.35 -0.53 0.61
N LYS A 135 -12.65 0.61 0.48
CA LYS A 135 -13.02 1.73 -0.40
C LYS A 135 -12.19 1.74 -1.68
N LEU A 136 -11.55 0.61 -1.97
CA LEU A 136 -10.78 0.45 -3.19
C LEU A 136 -11.65 -0.16 -4.28
N MET A 137 -11.25 0.14 -5.51
CA MET A 137 -11.82 -0.40 -6.73
C MET A 137 -10.69 -0.96 -7.60
N VAL A 138 -11.03 -1.89 -8.47
CA VAL A 138 -10.12 -2.49 -9.44
C VAL A 138 -10.75 -2.51 -10.82
N ASN A 139 -9.94 -2.26 -11.85
CA ASN A 139 -10.28 -2.50 -13.25
C ASN A 139 -9.47 -3.69 -13.76
N LEU A 140 -10.13 -4.73 -14.22
CA LEU A 140 -9.53 -6.01 -14.60
C LEU A 140 -9.66 -6.25 -16.11
N SER A 141 -8.64 -6.86 -16.72
CA SER A 141 -8.67 -7.25 -18.14
C SER A 141 -9.00 -8.74 -18.38
N ASP A 142 -8.53 -9.62 -17.49
CA ASP A 142 -8.47 -11.07 -17.75
C ASP A 142 -9.50 -11.88 -16.96
N THR A 143 -10.18 -11.28 -15.99
CA THR A 143 -11.15 -11.94 -15.12
C THR A 143 -12.38 -11.07 -14.90
N ASP A 144 -13.53 -11.72 -14.68
CA ASP A 144 -14.79 -11.02 -14.45
C ASP A 144 -14.92 -10.44 -13.03
N ASN A 145 -14.11 -10.94 -12.07
CA ASN A 145 -14.18 -10.50 -10.68
C ASN A 145 -12.83 -10.54 -9.96
N TYR A 146 -12.77 -9.84 -8.83
CA TYR A 146 -11.57 -9.69 -8.01
C TYR A 146 -11.12 -10.99 -7.33
N ASP A 147 -12.05 -11.84 -6.92
CA ASP A 147 -11.72 -13.10 -6.23
C ASP A 147 -10.98 -14.07 -7.15
N ASP A 148 -11.41 -14.19 -8.41
CA ASP A 148 -10.70 -14.98 -9.43
C ASP A 148 -9.31 -14.40 -9.72
N PHE A 149 -9.19 -13.08 -9.80
CA PHE A 149 -7.90 -12.42 -9.96
C PHE A 149 -6.96 -12.78 -8.80
N ILE A 150 -7.40 -12.64 -7.55
CA ILE A 150 -6.58 -12.93 -6.35
C ILE A 150 -6.14 -14.39 -6.32
N GLN A 151 -7.02 -15.33 -6.64
CA GLN A 151 -6.67 -16.75 -6.70
C GLN A 151 -5.58 -17.01 -7.75
N LYS A 152 -5.72 -16.47 -8.96
CA LYS A 152 -4.70 -16.60 -10.01
C LYS A 152 -3.39 -15.91 -9.61
N TYR A 153 -3.48 -14.71 -9.03
CA TYR A 153 -2.30 -13.91 -8.66
C TYR A 153 -1.43 -14.60 -7.63
N PHE A 154 -2.00 -15.31 -6.65
CA PHE A 154 -1.25 -16.03 -5.63
C PHE A 154 -1.11 -17.53 -5.92
N TYR A 155 -1.69 -18.02 -7.02
CA TYR A 155 -1.53 -19.42 -7.41
C TYR A 155 -0.06 -19.74 -7.72
N ASP A 156 0.42 -20.91 -7.27
CA ASP A 156 1.79 -21.40 -7.46
C ASP A 156 2.90 -20.36 -7.12
N SER A 157 2.64 -19.51 -6.13
CA SER A 157 3.66 -18.57 -5.64
C SER A 157 4.78 -19.33 -4.94
N ILE A 158 6.00 -19.23 -5.46
CA ILE A 158 7.19 -19.85 -4.87
C ILE A 158 7.91 -18.78 -4.04
N PRO A 159 7.95 -18.91 -2.68
CA PRO A 159 8.70 -17.99 -1.84
C PRO A 159 10.19 -18.02 -2.17
N SER A 160 10.79 -16.85 -2.31
CA SER A 160 12.20 -16.69 -2.68
C SER A 160 12.99 -16.09 -1.51
N ASN A 161 12.96 -14.78 -1.33
CA ASN A 161 13.79 -14.09 -0.36
C ASN A 161 13.02 -13.09 0.50
N ILE A 162 13.59 -12.78 1.67
CA ILE A 162 13.19 -11.65 2.49
C ILE A 162 14.23 -10.56 2.31
N CYS A 163 13.80 -9.38 1.92
CA CYS A 163 14.68 -8.23 1.69
C CYS A 163 14.09 -6.94 2.29
N VAL A 164 14.93 -5.93 2.42
CA VAL A 164 14.46 -4.56 2.69
C VAL A 164 13.57 -4.14 1.53
N ALA A 165 12.37 -3.69 1.86
CA ALA A 165 11.39 -3.32 0.85
C ALA A 165 11.89 -2.17 -0.05
N GLN A 166 11.50 -2.22 -1.30
CA GLN A 166 11.89 -1.26 -2.33
C GLN A 166 10.65 -0.58 -2.93
N PRO A 167 10.79 0.55 -3.62
CA PRO A 167 9.67 1.22 -4.30
C PRO A 167 8.86 0.32 -5.25
N GLY A 168 9.48 -0.71 -5.84
CA GLY A 168 8.79 -1.73 -6.62
C GLY A 168 7.72 -2.53 -5.86
N SER A 169 7.79 -2.56 -4.52
CA SER A 169 6.79 -3.22 -3.67
C SER A 169 5.50 -2.40 -3.50
N ARG A 170 5.47 -1.14 -3.95
CA ARG A 170 4.33 -0.20 -3.80
C ARG A 170 3.01 -0.80 -4.27
N ILE A 171 2.98 -1.32 -5.47
CA ILE A 171 1.75 -1.87 -6.06
C ILE A 171 1.53 -3.34 -5.65
N PRO A 172 2.55 -4.23 -5.66
CA PRO A 172 2.39 -5.62 -5.22
C PRO A 172 1.91 -5.80 -3.77
N LEU A 173 2.09 -4.80 -2.91
CA LEU A 173 1.54 -4.79 -1.54
C LEU A 173 0.00 -4.76 -1.53
N ILE A 174 -0.64 -4.15 -2.53
CA ILE A 174 -2.08 -3.93 -2.57
C ILE A 174 -2.87 -5.25 -2.55
N PRO A 175 -2.64 -6.21 -3.47
CA PRO A 175 -3.35 -7.49 -3.45
C PRO A 175 -3.17 -8.25 -2.13
N LEU A 176 -1.96 -8.22 -1.53
CA LEU A 176 -1.69 -8.88 -0.25
C LEU A 176 -2.52 -8.30 0.89
N VAL A 177 -2.69 -6.99 0.95
CA VAL A 177 -3.47 -6.32 2.01
C VAL A 177 -4.97 -6.54 1.82
N LEU A 178 -5.43 -6.59 0.57
CA LEU A 178 -6.85 -6.65 0.23
C LEU A 178 -7.44 -8.07 0.23
N LEU A 179 -6.63 -9.11 0.32
CA LEU A 179 -7.17 -10.45 0.51
C LEU A 179 -7.73 -10.61 1.94
N PRO A 180 -8.71 -11.47 2.16
CA PRO A 180 -9.18 -11.79 3.50
C PRO A 180 -8.06 -12.42 4.35
N HIS A 181 -7.88 -11.89 5.57
CA HIS A 181 -6.95 -12.43 6.55
C HIS A 181 -7.71 -12.88 7.79
N ASP A 182 -7.25 -13.96 8.41
CA ASP A 182 -7.77 -14.45 9.69
C ASP A 182 -7.31 -13.57 10.86
N TRP A 183 -6.25 -12.79 10.67
CA TRP A 183 -5.71 -11.87 11.67
C TRP A 183 -6.38 -10.50 11.60
N SER A 184 -6.78 -9.98 12.75
CA SER A 184 -7.40 -8.66 12.87
C SER A 184 -6.38 -7.53 12.67
N ILE A 185 -5.17 -7.69 13.25
CA ILE A 185 -4.06 -6.75 13.11
C ILE A 185 -3.05 -7.34 12.14
N LEU A 186 -2.89 -6.70 10.98
CA LEU A 186 -1.87 -7.05 10.02
C LEU A 186 -0.52 -6.48 10.44
N ASP A 187 -0.42 -5.16 10.62
CA ASP A 187 0.78 -4.50 11.12
C ASP A 187 0.42 -3.25 11.96
N SER A 188 0.63 -3.37 13.26
CA SER A 188 0.32 -2.32 14.23
C SER A 188 1.28 -1.12 14.17
N ASN A 189 2.48 -1.27 13.60
CA ASN A 189 3.46 -0.20 13.47
C ASN A 189 2.99 0.89 12.50
N VAL A 190 2.17 0.51 11.51
CA VAL A 190 1.63 1.38 10.47
C VAL A 190 0.09 1.47 10.53
N SER A 191 -0.51 1.00 11.63
CA SER A 191 -1.96 0.99 11.84
C SER A 191 -2.70 0.28 10.69
N LEU A 192 -2.18 -0.87 10.25
CA LEU A 192 -2.76 -1.68 9.20
C LEU A 192 -3.56 -2.83 9.81
N TYR A 193 -4.85 -2.89 9.48
CA TYR A 193 -5.80 -3.89 9.93
C TYR A 193 -6.36 -4.67 8.74
N SER A 194 -6.83 -5.89 8.99
CA SER A 194 -7.56 -6.66 7.99
C SER A 194 -8.79 -5.90 7.48
N ILE A 195 -9.15 -6.08 6.22
CA ILE A 195 -10.38 -5.51 5.63
C ILE A 195 -11.66 -5.93 6.36
N ASN A 196 -11.63 -7.05 7.10
CA ASN A 196 -12.73 -7.49 7.94
C ASN A 196 -12.91 -6.62 9.21
N VAL A 197 -11.88 -5.86 9.60
CA VAL A 197 -11.85 -5.00 10.80
C VAL A 197 -11.99 -3.54 10.44
N GLU A 198 -11.27 -3.10 9.39
CA GLU A 198 -11.26 -1.72 8.96
C GLU A 198 -11.06 -1.62 7.44
N PRO A 199 -11.95 -0.91 6.73
CA PRO A 199 -11.82 -0.75 5.29
C PRO A 199 -10.56 0.03 4.93
N GLN A 200 -9.84 -0.42 3.92
CA GLN A 200 -8.75 0.35 3.33
C GLN A 200 -9.34 1.48 2.45
N LEU A 201 -8.74 2.66 2.54
CA LEU A 201 -9.27 3.89 1.90
C LEU A 201 -8.46 4.33 0.68
N SER A 202 -7.16 4.01 0.65
CA SER A 202 -6.25 4.36 -0.45
C SER A 202 -5.37 3.17 -0.81
N CYS A 203 -5.19 2.90 -2.10
CA CYS A 203 -4.28 1.85 -2.57
C CYS A 203 -2.80 2.32 -2.50
N LEU A 204 -2.50 3.52 -2.99
CA LEU A 204 -1.13 4.05 -3.00
C LEU A 204 -0.66 4.44 -1.59
N GLY A 205 -1.58 4.86 -0.72
CA GLY A 205 -1.29 5.20 0.67
C GLY A 205 -0.83 4.03 1.53
N LEU A 206 -1.06 2.77 1.12
CA LEU A 206 -0.56 1.59 1.83
C LEU A 206 0.97 1.59 1.91
N TYR A 207 1.64 1.75 0.78
CA TYR A 207 3.10 1.83 0.71
C TYR A 207 3.64 3.01 1.52
N ARG A 208 3.03 4.18 1.42
CA ARG A 208 3.42 5.39 2.12
C ARG A 208 3.43 5.22 3.64
N ARG A 209 2.50 4.45 4.21
CA ARG A 209 2.48 4.16 5.66
C ARG A 209 3.77 3.47 6.11
N TYR A 210 4.30 2.56 5.31
CA TYR A 210 5.56 1.86 5.58
C TYR A 210 6.77 2.75 5.35
N GLU A 211 6.79 3.49 4.24
CA GLU A 211 7.89 4.43 3.95
C GLU A 211 8.02 5.52 5.00
N TYR A 212 6.94 5.88 5.68
CA TYR A 212 6.99 6.80 6.82
C TYR A 212 7.97 6.33 7.92
N LEU A 213 8.10 5.04 8.15
CA LEU A 213 9.05 4.49 9.12
C LEU A 213 10.49 4.83 8.73
N ARG A 214 10.81 4.71 7.45
CA ARG A 214 12.15 4.94 6.89
C ARG A 214 12.46 6.43 6.75
N THR A 215 11.58 7.18 6.11
CA THR A 215 11.78 8.61 5.81
C THR A 215 11.87 9.48 7.08
N HIS A 216 11.24 9.03 8.18
CA HIS A 216 11.32 9.71 9.47
C HIS A 216 12.36 9.08 10.42
N CYS A 217 13.26 8.25 9.91
CA CYS A 217 14.30 7.56 10.70
C CYS A 217 13.71 6.80 11.91
N ARG A 218 12.47 6.32 11.80
CA ARG A 218 11.77 5.60 12.88
C ARG A 218 11.89 4.10 12.78
N GLY A 219 12.27 3.56 11.65
CA GLY A 219 12.28 2.12 11.50
C GLY A 219 12.65 1.65 10.10
N GLU A 220 12.34 0.40 9.86
CA GLU A 220 12.55 -0.29 8.59
C GLU A 220 11.40 -1.27 8.34
N TRP A 221 11.23 -1.66 7.10
CA TRP A 221 10.28 -2.70 6.74
C TRP A 221 10.83 -3.64 5.66
N PHE A 222 10.33 -4.86 5.68
CA PHE A 222 10.85 -5.96 4.89
C PHE A 222 9.71 -6.64 4.15
N THR A 223 10.00 -7.14 2.96
CA THR A 223 9.07 -7.93 2.16
C THR A 223 9.58 -9.34 1.96
N LEU A 224 8.67 -10.30 2.07
CA LEU A 224 8.86 -11.66 1.57
C LEU A 224 8.35 -11.68 0.13
N LEU A 225 9.25 -11.95 -0.81
CA LEU A 225 8.97 -11.98 -2.24
C LEU A 225 8.90 -13.40 -2.77
N THR A 226 8.16 -13.58 -3.84
CA THR A 226 8.24 -14.77 -4.70
C THR A 226 9.39 -14.63 -5.71
N GLU A 227 9.68 -15.70 -6.46
CA GLU A 227 10.68 -15.66 -7.53
C GLU A 227 10.36 -14.63 -8.63
N ASP A 228 9.08 -14.38 -8.87
CA ASP A 228 8.57 -13.36 -9.80
C ASP A 228 8.19 -12.03 -9.11
N GLU A 229 8.77 -11.78 -7.93
CA GLU A 229 8.70 -10.52 -7.16
C GLU A 229 7.32 -10.11 -6.65
N ARG A 230 6.33 -11.02 -6.60
CA ARG A 230 5.07 -10.77 -5.89
C ARG A 230 5.34 -10.66 -4.39
N VAL A 231 4.71 -9.70 -3.72
CA VAL A 231 4.79 -9.54 -2.26
C VAL A 231 3.79 -10.50 -1.60
N ILE A 232 4.30 -11.46 -0.83
CA ILE A 232 3.50 -12.47 -0.12
C ILE A 232 3.62 -12.37 1.40
N GLY A 233 4.43 -11.44 1.90
CA GLY A 233 4.55 -11.15 3.33
C GLY A 233 5.28 -9.84 3.58
N VAL A 234 5.00 -9.25 4.74
CA VAL A 234 5.60 -7.98 5.19
C VAL A 234 5.92 -8.08 6.67
N SER A 235 7.07 -7.54 7.07
CA SER A 235 7.35 -7.23 8.48
C SER A 235 7.92 -5.83 8.62
N SER A 236 7.74 -5.25 9.79
CA SER A 236 8.21 -3.91 10.11
C SER A 236 8.84 -3.84 11.50
N ALA A 237 9.76 -2.89 11.67
CA ALA A 237 10.33 -2.50 12.95
C ALA A 237 10.14 -0.99 13.13
N ASN A 238 9.67 -0.56 14.29
CA ASN A 238 9.40 0.84 14.61
C ASN A 238 10.03 1.23 15.94
N TYR A 239 10.87 2.25 15.92
CA TYR A 239 11.51 2.84 17.11
C TYR A 239 10.50 3.58 17.97
N LYS A 240 10.45 3.26 19.27
CA LYS A 240 9.53 3.82 20.27
C LYS A 240 10.23 4.73 21.29
N GLY A 241 11.50 5.08 21.07
CA GLY A 241 12.30 5.86 22.00
C GLY A 241 13.08 4.99 23.01
N ASN A 242 14.18 5.52 23.57
CA ASN A 242 15.02 4.86 24.58
C ASN A 242 15.49 3.45 24.19
N ASN A 243 15.94 3.28 22.93
CA ASN A 243 16.36 2.00 22.35
C ASN A 243 15.28 0.89 22.43
N ARG A 244 14.01 1.27 22.51
CA ARG A 244 12.88 0.34 22.44
C ARG A 244 12.33 0.31 21.03
N TYR A 245 12.01 -0.89 20.57
CA TYR A 245 11.46 -1.13 19.24
C TYR A 245 10.19 -1.98 19.34
N GLN A 246 9.30 -1.80 18.38
CA GLN A 246 8.16 -2.67 18.17
C GLN A 246 8.29 -3.31 16.80
N VAL A 247 8.16 -4.63 16.73
CA VAL A 247 8.09 -5.36 15.46
C VAL A 247 6.67 -5.87 15.24
N ASP A 248 6.27 -5.97 13.99
CA ASP A 248 5.00 -6.57 13.58
C ASP A 248 5.10 -7.01 12.11
N GLY A 249 4.01 -7.62 11.59
CA GLY A 249 3.93 -8.03 10.21
C GLY A 249 2.81 -9.05 9.97
N PHE A 250 2.70 -9.47 8.72
CA PHE A 250 1.75 -10.47 8.26
C PHE A 250 2.22 -11.10 6.95
N CYS A 251 1.61 -12.20 6.58
CA CYS A 251 1.86 -12.85 5.29
C CYS A 251 0.54 -13.38 4.71
N HIS A 252 0.59 -13.74 3.45
CA HIS A 252 -0.50 -14.48 2.83
C HIS A 252 -0.76 -15.79 3.60
N PRO A 253 -2.03 -16.18 3.89
CA PRO A 253 -2.34 -17.33 4.74
C PRO A 253 -1.65 -18.64 4.34
N ASN A 254 -1.49 -18.89 3.05
CA ASN A 254 -0.80 -20.09 2.56
C ASN A 254 0.71 -20.11 2.86
N TYR A 255 1.29 -19.00 3.33
CA TYR A 255 2.73 -18.85 3.59
C TYR A 255 3.03 -18.50 5.05
N GLU A 256 2.12 -18.82 5.99
CA GLU A 256 2.32 -18.58 7.43
C GLU A 256 3.59 -19.26 7.99
N ASN A 257 4.05 -20.34 7.38
CA ASN A 257 5.31 -21.00 7.73
C ASN A 257 6.55 -20.11 7.53
N PHE A 258 6.47 -19.09 6.69
CA PHE A 258 7.54 -18.10 6.48
C PHE A 258 7.44 -16.90 7.44
N PHE A 259 6.32 -16.76 8.15
CA PHE A 259 6.10 -15.63 9.05
C PHE A 259 7.13 -15.55 10.17
N VAL A 260 7.56 -16.69 10.72
CA VAL A 260 8.63 -16.76 11.73
C VAL A 260 9.89 -16.05 11.21
N LYS A 261 10.39 -16.49 10.04
CA LYS A 261 11.60 -15.93 9.42
C LYS A 261 11.46 -14.44 9.09
N LEU A 262 10.25 -14.03 8.69
CA LEU A 262 9.93 -12.64 8.36
C LEU A 262 10.03 -11.75 9.61
N ILE A 263 9.48 -12.19 10.75
CA ILE A 263 9.57 -11.46 12.03
C ILE A 263 10.99 -11.49 12.59
N GLU A 264 11.69 -12.63 12.51
CA GLU A 264 13.11 -12.73 12.91
C GLU A 264 13.99 -11.73 12.16
N THR A 265 13.70 -11.47 10.89
CA THR A 265 14.41 -10.44 10.10
C THR A 265 14.26 -9.06 10.74
N ALA A 266 13.03 -8.67 11.12
CA ALA A 266 12.78 -7.40 11.80
C ALA A 266 13.42 -7.35 13.20
N VAL A 267 13.38 -8.45 13.95
CA VAL A 267 14.04 -8.60 15.26
C VAL A 267 15.55 -8.44 15.12
N ASN A 268 16.17 -9.10 14.15
CA ASN A 268 17.62 -9.01 13.91
C ASN A 268 18.04 -7.61 13.50
N TRP A 269 17.22 -6.92 12.72
CA TRP A 269 17.44 -5.51 12.42
C TRP A 269 17.40 -4.63 13.67
N CYS A 270 16.47 -4.86 14.61
CA CYS A 270 16.45 -4.16 15.90
C CYS A 270 17.69 -4.46 16.74
N LYS A 271 18.10 -5.75 16.83
CA LYS A 271 19.30 -6.18 17.56
C LYS A 271 20.56 -5.52 17.02
N SER A 272 20.71 -5.39 15.70
CA SER A 272 21.86 -4.70 15.07
C SER A 272 21.94 -3.21 15.44
N ARG A 273 20.86 -2.65 15.95
CA ARG A 273 20.77 -1.26 16.47
C ARG A 273 20.81 -1.19 17.98
N GLN A 274 21.28 -2.25 18.64
CA GLN A 274 21.43 -2.32 20.10
C GLN A 274 20.10 -2.07 20.84
N ALA A 275 19.01 -2.66 20.32
CA ALA A 275 17.69 -2.58 20.97
C ALA A 275 17.78 -3.10 22.41
N ALA A 276 17.37 -2.27 23.36
CA ALA A 276 17.27 -2.66 24.77
C ALA A 276 15.97 -3.44 25.06
N GLU A 277 14.95 -3.20 24.24
CA GLU A 277 13.64 -3.84 24.36
C GLU A 277 13.01 -4.00 22.96
N ILE A 278 12.49 -5.17 22.68
CA ILE A 278 11.73 -5.45 21.44
C ILE A 278 10.37 -5.99 21.85
N THR A 279 9.30 -5.38 21.30
CA THR A 279 7.91 -5.73 21.63
C THR A 279 7.14 -6.11 20.36
N PHE A 280 6.05 -6.84 20.56
CA PHE A 280 5.08 -7.21 19.52
C PHE A 280 3.66 -6.86 20.01
N LYS A 281 2.88 -6.13 19.20
CA LYS A 281 1.50 -5.80 19.56
C LYS A 281 0.53 -6.69 18.78
N ILE A 282 -0.38 -7.36 19.48
CA ILE A 282 -1.26 -8.36 18.88
C ILE A 282 -2.70 -8.22 19.39
N SER A 283 -3.68 -8.55 18.56
CA SER A 283 -5.06 -8.72 18.98
C SER A 283 -5.23 -10.00 19.81
N GLN A 284 -6.06 -9.95 20.86
CA GLN A 284 -6.41 -11.15 21.61
C GLN A 284 -7.18 -12.19 20.78
N GLN A 285 -7.83 -11.75 19.70
CA GLN A 285 -8.59 -12.61 18.79
C GLN A 285 -7.66 -13.39 17.85
N ASP A 286 -6.45 -12.88 17.55
CA ASP A 286 -5.50 -13.45 16.60
C ASP A 286 -4.70 -14.61 17.25
N ARG A 287 -5.39 -15.72 17.56
CA ARG A 287 -4.82 -16.85 18.32
C ARG A 287 -3.66 -17.52 17.61
N SER A 288 -3.77 -17.75 16.30
CA SER A 288 -2.70 -18.37 15.50
C SER A 288 -1.45 -17.46 15.47
N LYS A 289 -1.62 -16.17 15.17
CA LYS A 289 -0.52 -15.18 15.21
C LYS A 289 0.17 -15.15 16.57
N LYS A 290 -0.63 -15.17 17.66
CA LYS A 290 -0.12 -15.20 19.03
C LYS A 290 0.69 -16.46 19.33
N HIS A 291 0.24 -17.63 18.86
CA HIS A 291 0.99 -18.87 19.01
C HIS A 291 2.34 -18.79 18.29
N ILE A 292 2.35 -18.31 17.05
CA ILE A 292 3.57 -18.20 16.26
C ILE A 292 4.58 -17.24 16.91
N VAL A 293 4.15 -16.04 17.32
CA VAL A 293 5.08 -15.04 17.89
C VAL A 293 5.64 -15.46 19.25
N ARG A 294 4.89 -16.27 20.02
CA ARG A 294 5.43 -16.87 21.24
C ARG A 294 6.55 -17.85 20.97
N ASN A 295 6.45 -18.64 19.91
CA ASN A 295 7.52 -19.57 19.51
C ASN A 295 8.78 -18.84 19.04
N ILE A 296 8.65 -17.56 18.63
CA ILE A 296 9.82 -16.72 18.27
C ILE A 296 10.50 -16.13 19.53
N GLY A 297 9.84 -16.13 20.70
CA GLY A 297 10.38 -15.58 21.95
C GLY A 297 9.59 -14.41 22.54
N PHE A 298 8.41 -14.05 21.99
CA PHE A 298 7.55 -13.02 22.57
C PHE A 298 6.62 -13.62 23.64
N ASN A 299 7.17 -13.91 24.82
CA ASN A 299 6.48 -14.72 25.84
C ASN A 299 5.83 -13.91 26.95
N THR A 300 6.43 -12.78 27.34
CA THR A 300 5.98 -11.99 28.48
C THR A 300 4.99 -10.91 28.04
N MET A 301 3.79 -10.93 28.58
CA MET A 301 2.81 -9.86 28.38
C MET A 301 3.14 -8.69 29.32
N ILE A 302 3.35 -7.49 28.75
CA ILE A 302 3.68 -6.29 29.52
C ILE A 302 2.56 -5.25 29.55
N LYS A 303 1.62 -5.31 28.59
CA LYS A 303 0.53 -4.34 28.51
C LYS A 303 -0.69 -4.92 27.81
N GLU A 304 -1.88 -4.53 28.30
CA GLU A 304 -3.15 -4.68 27.58
C GLU A 304 -3.73 -3.31 27.28
N ASP A 305 -4.23 -3.11 26.07
CA ASP A 305 -4.90 -1.89 25.63
C ASP A 305 -6.19 -2.21 24.89
N TYR A 306 -7.11 -1.24 24.89
CA TYR A 306 -8.27 -1.23 24.01
C TYR A 306 -8.05 -0.19 22.93
N ARG A 307 -8.35 -0.53 21.68
CA ARG A 307 -8.41 0.45 20.60
C ARG A 307 -9.64 1.32 20.79
N ASP A 308 -9.51 2.64 20.52
CA ASP A 308 -10.64 3.55 20.41
C ASP A 308 -11.70 2.98 19.46
N LYS A 309 -12.95 2.87 19.95
CA LYS A 309 -14.13 2.23 19.37
C LYS A 309 -14.41 0.78 19.81
N ASN A 310 -13.78 0.30 20.90
CA ASN A 310 -14.12 -0.99 21.59
C ASN A 310 -14.11 -2.27 20.72
N ILE A 311 -13.45 -2.28 19.55
CA ILE A 311 -13.53 -3.41 18.64
C ILE A 311 -12.39 -4.42 18.88
N LEU A 312 -11.21 -3.96 19.30
CA LEU A 312 -10.03 -4.82 19.45
C LEU A 312 -9.37 -4.65 20.80
N LYS A 313 -9.36 -5.71 21.60
CA LYS A 313 -8.50 -5.83 22.76
C LYS A 313 -7.11 -6.29 22.30
N THR A 314 -6.08 -5.52 22.62
CA THR A 314 -4.70 -5.80 22.20
C THR A 314 -3.81 -6.13 23.38
N GLN A 315 -2.78 -6.94 23.14
CA GLN A 315 -1.72 -7.28 24.09
C GLN A 315 -0.39 -6.86 23.50
N THR A 316 0.50 -6.33 24.33
CA THR A 316 1.91 -6.09 23.98
C THR A 316 2.75 -7.16 24.65
N LEU A 317 3.50 -7.91 23.85
CA LEU A 317 4.38 -8.99 24.26
C LEU A 317 5.82 -8.53 24.17
N LEU A 318 6.64 -8.93 25.17
CA LEU A 318 8.08 -8.64 25.21
C LEU A 318 8.86 -9.83 24.65
N TYR A 319 9.86 -9.52 23.83
CA TYR A 319 10.82 -10.49 23.34
C TYR A 319 11.84 -10.82 24.41
N SER A 320 12.02 -12.10 24.73
CA SER A 320 13.11 -12.61 25.56
C SER A 320 13.87 -13.70 24.79
N THR A 321 15.20 -13.61 24.78
CA THR A 321 16.05 -14.75 24.47
C THR A 321 16.35 -15.43 25.81
N ASP A 322 15.73 -16.55 26.08
CA ASP A 322 16.21 -17.46 27.13
C ASP A 322 17.51 -18.10 26.70
#